data_d487bdf523cb48a5d4dcc7287bdf1a3d
#
_entry.id   d487bdf523cb48a5d4dcc7287bdf1a3d
#
_cell.length_a   1.000
_cell.length_b   1.000
_cell.length_c   1.000
_cell.angle_alpha   90.00
_cell.angle_beta   90.00
_cell.angle_gamma   90.00
#
_symmetry.space_group_name_H-M   'P 1'
#
loop_
_entity.id
_entity.type
_entity.pdbx_description
1 polymer ?
#
loop_
_entity_poly.entity_id
_entity_poly.type
_entity_poly.pdbx_seq_one_letter_code
_entity_poly.pdbx_strand_id
1 'polypeptide(L)'
;MKPWIVKSIIVSVLAALAFFLISPLFDQDEEDFVERVVAVETLTVSESAFEESYRSVAFISPKTITQAAFQNVGTITQINVKEGDRVVVNQVLARIDDEQSRLQLQNSKEAYANAQFNLQSAQSNAETEKRLYDEAVAADEARLNELRVEQLSAKQRRDDALSTYETNLETLGQNSPTTQASLVAYNQAELEYQIATTQYETALENGESNDVLIARSRYNAAQSNVNANQTQVNIARNNVTQAENNLENTTLRASVNGTVVRVVGNVNELATPLAPVVVIASDDLKAIFGVPFQWLPSLYLNQPIKVFNSTNSIDAVITSIAPLPDQTSRTYEIGVDLAAQSFAIGSSVSIEIALNEISGVWLPITSIMNDGQPYVYVVEDGRAIKRRIALIGFNNTDVRVEGLSANEVVIINGVKSLRSGTAVKVVNQP
;
A
#
# COMPACT_ATOMS: atom_id res chain seq x y z
N MET A 1 -71.40 113.96 -35.41
CA MET A 1 -70.22 113.19 -35.02
C MET A 1 -69.55 112.57 -36.25
N LYS A 2 -68.29 112.79 -36.39
CA LYS A 2 -67.49 112.39 -37.58
C LYS A 2 -67.50 110.80 -37.76
N PRO A 3 -67.72 110.26 -38.92
CA PRO A 3 -67.87 108.79 -39.17
C PRO A 3 -66.62 107.99 -38.82
N TRP A 4 -65.50 108.57 -38.53
CA TRP A 4 -64.21 107.89 -38.12
C TRP A 4 -64.24 107.38 -36.69
N ILE A 5 -64.92 108.14 -35.76
CA ILE A 5 -64.98 107.72 -34.35
C ILE A 5 -65.84 106.43 -34.18
N VAL A 6 -66.92 106.32 -34.99
CA VAL A 6 -67.73 105.08 -34.93
C VAL A 6 -66.99 103.83 -35.47
N LYS A 7 -66.15 104.02 -36.50
CA LYS A 7 -65.36 102.87 -37.04
C LYS A 7 -64.26 102.44 -36.04
N SER A 8 -63.67 103.40 -35.26
CA SER A 8 -62.64 103.06 -34.26
C SER A 8 -63.25 102.32 -33.08
N ILE A 9 -64.46 102.61 -32.66
CA ILE A 9 -65.15 101.97 -31.57
C ILE A 9 -65.59 100.54 -32.00
N ILE A 10 -66.00 100.33 -33.23
CA ILE A 10 -66.37 99.02 -33.76
C ILE A 10 -65.18 98.12 -33.91
N VAL A 11 -64.01 98.64 -34.34
CA VAL A 11 -62.77 97.86 -34.45
C VAL A 11 -62.26 97.49 -33.06
N SER A 12 -62.34 98.42 -32.07
CA SER A 12 -61.89 98.08 -30.68
C SER A 12 -62.83 97.07 -30.00
N VAL A 13 -64.12 97.09 -30.26
CA VAL A 13 -65.09 96.09 -29.72
C VAL A 13 -64.91 94.71 -30.41
N LEU A 14 -64.68 94.70 -31.73
CA LEU A 14 -64.37 93.48 -32.46
C LEU A 14 -62.97 92.93 -32.03
N ALA A 15 -61.96 93.75 -31.78
CA ALA A 15 -60.69 93.30 -31.27
C ALA A 15 -60.74 92.74 -29.81
N ALA A 16 -61.58 93.36 -28.95
CA ALA A 16 -61.85 92.88 -27.61
C ALA A 16 -62.69 91.56 -27.63
N LEU A 17 -63.68 91.45 -28.57
CA LEU A 17 -64.39 90.18 -28.71
C LEU A 17 -63.52 89.05 -29.30
N ALA A 18 -62.63 89.38 -30.26
CA ALA A 18 -61.66 88.41 -30.77
C ALA A 18 -60.63 87.97 -29.71
N PHE A 19 -60.21 88.89 -28.85
CA PHE A 19 -59.34 88.57 -27.73
C PHE A 19 -60.04 87.69 -26.71
N PHE A 20 -61.31 87.92 -26.42
CA PHE A 20 -62.10 87.11 -25.48
C PHE A 20 -62.54 85.76 -26.04
N LEU A 21 -62.64 85.60 -27.39
CA LEU A 21 -62.90 84.32 -28.06
C LEU A 21 -61.66 83.48 -28.31
N ILE A 22 -60.45 84.04 -28.26
CA ILE A 22 -59.19 83.38 -28.53
C ILE A 22 -58.47 83.00 -27.21
N SER A 23 -58.80 83.70 -26.09
CA SER A 23 -58.11 83.40 -24.77
C SER A 23 -58.34 82.00 -24.26
N PRO A 24 -59.44 81.28 -24.49
CA PRO A 24 -59.51 79.90 -24.05
C PRO A 24 -58.73 78.91 -24.94
N LEU A 25 -58.12 79.34 -26.06
CA LEU A 25 -57.29 78.47 -26.93
C LEU A 25 -55.82 78.46 -26.54
N PHE A 26 -55.39 79.16 -25.46
CA PHE A 26 -54.07 79.19 -24.91
C PHE A 26 -53.96 78.68 -23.45
N ASP A 27 -55.02 77.99 -22.95
CA ASP A 27 -54.84 77.12 -21.81
C ASP A 27 -54.03 75.90 -22.30
N GLN A 28 -52.74 75.96 -22.20
CA GLN A 28 -51.87 74.78 -22.23
C GLN A 28 -52.24 74.01 -20.97
N ASP A 29 -53.01 72.93 -21.14
CA ASP A 29 -52.94 71.85 -20.20
C ASP A 29 -51.48 71.51 -20.02
N GLU A 30 -50.86 71.81 -18.90
CA GLU A 30 -49.73 71.12 -18.38
C GLU A 30 -50.18 69.65 -18.22
N GLU A 31 -49.98 68.84 -19.27
CA GLU A 31 -50.01 67.40 -19.11
C GLU A 31 -49.00 67.11 -17.98
N ASP A 32 -49.51 66.79 -16.80
CA ASP A 32 -48.82 66.21 -15.71
C ASP A 32 -48.24 64.88 -16.29
N PHE A 33 -46.95 64.93 -16.73
CA PHE A 33 -46.21 63.76 -17.15
C PHE A 33 -46.07 62.87 -15.91
N VAL A 34 -47.06 62.00 -15.66
CA VAL A 34 -46.93 60.92 -14.66
C VAL A 34 -45.84 60.07 -15.17
N GLU A 35 -44.62 60.35 -14.68
CA GLU A 35 -43.45 59.49 -14.97
C GLU A 35 -43.83 58.05 -14.59
N ARG A 36 -43.96 57.20 -15.60
CA ARG A 36 -44.36 55.78 -15.41
C ARG A 36 -43.29 55.06 -14.68
N VAL A 37 -43.43 54.93 -13.36
CA VAL A 37 -42.50 54.18 -12.50
C VAL A 37 -42.78 52.69 -12.67
N VAL A 38 -41.77 51.95 -13.10
CA VAL A 38 -41.87 50.48 -13.28
C VAL A 38 -41.35 49.80 -12.01
N ALA A 39 -42.18 48.90 -11.48
CA ALA A 39 -41.78 48.07 -10.36
C ALA A 39 -40.78 46.98 -10.84
N VAL A 40 -39.64 46.88 -10.18
CA VAL A 40 -38.55 45.96 -10.54
C VAL A 40 -38.00 45.24 -9.31
N GLU A 41 -37.51 44.01 -9.53
CA GLU A 41 -36.71 43.30 -8.54
C GLU A 41 -35.21 43.46 -8.88
N THR A 42 -34.40 43.59 -7.87
CA THR A 42 -32.98 43.90 -8.04
C THR A 42 -32.09 42.93 -7.26
N LEU A 43 -30.88 42.77 -7.75
CA LEU A 43 -29.80 42.03 -7.10
C LEU A 43 -28.59 42.97 -6.97
N THR A 44 -28.00 43.07 -5.78
CA THR A 44 -26.76 43.77 -5.58
C THR A 44 -25.58 42.91 -6.06
N VAL A 45 -24.75 43.46 -6.93
CA VAL A 45 -23.58 42.78 -7.48
C VAL A 45 -22.57 42.49 -6.37
N SER A 46 -22.34 41.21 -6.16
CA SER A 46 -21.26 40.71 -5.29
C SER A 46 -20.52 39.60 -6.01
N GLU A 47 -19.24 39.48 -5.73
CA GLU A 47 -18.50 38.28 -6.14
C GLU A 47 -19.03 37.08 -5.35
N SER A 48 -19.42 36.06 -6.05
CA SER A 48 -19.77 34.77 -5.47
C SER A 48 -18.93 33.67 -6.12
N ALA A 49 -18.58 32.66 -5.32
CA ALA A 49 -17.89 31.50 -5.79
C ALA A 49 -18.89 30.40 -6.16
N PHE A 50 -18.72 29.84 -7.32
CA PHE A 50 -19.50 28.72 -7.80
C PHE A 50 -18.60 27.51 -7.92
N GLU A 51 -18.97 26.39 -7.26
CA GLU A 51 -18.28 25.12 -7.43
C GLU A 51 -18.67 24.50 -8.78
N GLU A 52 -17.71 24.41 -9.68
CA GLU A 52 -17.86 23.62 -10.88
C GLU A 52 -17.77 22.14 -10.49
N SER A 53 -18.81 21.37 -10.76
CA SER A 53 -18.84 19.94 -10.48
C SER A 53 -18.96 19.10 -11.75
N TYR A 54 -18.24 17.98 -11.78
CA TYR A 54 -18.39 16.97 -12.82
C TYR A 54 -19.27 15.84 -12.30
N ARG A 55 -20.34 15.53 -13.02
CA ARG A 55 -21.22 14.40 -12.73
C ARG A 55 -21.09 13.32 -13.77
N SER A 56 -21.02 12.07 -13.35
CA SER A 56 -20.96 10.90 -14.21
C SER A 56 -21.65 9.71 -13.58
N VAL A 57 -21.81 8.66 -14.38
CA VAL A 57 -22.26 7.35 -13.89
C VAL A 57 -21.05 6.45 -13.74
N ALA A 58 -20.93 5.83 -12.57
CA ALA A 58 -19.92 4.83 -12.28
C ALA A 58 -20.55 3.43 -12.18
N PHE A 59 -19.78 2.41 -12.53
CA PHE A 59 -20.17 1.01 -12.38
C PHE A 59 -19.45 0.40 -11.19
N ILE A 60 -20.22 -0.33 -10.37
CA ILE A 60 -19.67 -1.06 -9.23
C ILE A 60 -19.07 -2.37 -9.69
N SER A 61 -17.80 -2.55 -9.42
CA SER A 61 -17.04 -3.74 -9.76
C SER A 61 -16.33 -4.29 -8.52
N PRO A 62 -16.12 -5.60 -8.41
CA PRO A 62 -15.25 -6.13 -7.37
C PRO A 62 -13.82 -5.61 -7.59
N LYS A 63 -13.12 -5.35 -6.51
CA LYS A 63 -11.72 -4.89 -6.57
C LYS A 63 -10.83 -5.97 -7.19
N THR A 64 -11.12 -7.23 -6.89
CA THR A 64 -10.38 -8.39 -7.39
C THR A 64 -11.35 -9.50 -7.81
N ILE A 65 -11.10 -10.10 -8.97
CA ILE A 65 -11.72 -11.36 -9.40
C ILE A 65 -10.63 -12.42 -9.36
N THR A 66 -10.80 -13.42 -8.50
CA THR A 66 -9.84 -14.51 -8.33
C THR A 66 -10.34 -15.76 -9.03
N GLN A 67 -9.51 -16.34 -9.89
CA GLN A 67 -9.72 -17.63 -10.52
C GLN A 67 -9.00 -18.69 -9.69
N ALA A 68 -9.76 -19.44 -8.89
CA ALA A 68 -9.21 -20.50 -8.07
C ALA A 68 -9.02 -21.78 -8.92
N ALA A 69 -7.78 -22.24 -9.01
CA ALA A 69 -7.36 -23.42 -9.79
C ALA A 69 -6.48 -24.31 -8.92
N PHE A 70 -6.53 -25.62 -9.15
CA PHE A 70 -5.60 -26.57 -8.52
C PHE A 70 -4.19 -26.38 -9.07
N GLN A 71 -3.18 -26.63 -8.22
CA GLN A 71 -1.77 -26.63 -8.64
C GLN A 71 -1.34 -28.02 -9.13
N ASN A 72 -2.03 -29.07 -8.69
CA ASN A 72 -1.77 -30.47 -9.04
C ASN A 72 -2.82 -30.97 -10.02
N VAL A 73 -2.44 -31.98 -10.83
CA VAL A 73 -3.36 -32.75 -11.66
C VAL A 73 -4.05 -33.79 -10.77
N GLY A 74 -5.36 -33.97 -10.95
CA GLY A 74 -6.14 -34.98 -10.27
C GLY A 74 -7.63 -34.91 -10.60
N THR A 75 -8.35 -36.00 -10.38
CA THR A 75 -9.81 -36.02 -10.61
C THR A 75 -10.52 -35.26 -9.47
N ILE A 76 -11.43 -34.36 -9.80
CA ILE A 76 -12.23 -33.62 -8.81
C ILE A 76 -13.19 -34.62 -8.13
N THR A 77 -13.01 -34.79 -6.83
CA THR A 77 -13.83 -35.68 -6.02
C THR A 77 -15.01 -34.97 -5.38
N GLN A 78 -14.84 -33.68 -5.08
CA GLN A 78 -15.84 -32.86 -4.38
C GLN A 78 -15.73 -31.40 -4.73
N ILE A 79 -16.89 -30.74 -4.87
CA ILE A 79 -17.04 -29.29 -4.93
C ILE A 79 -18.01 -28.89 -3.83
N ASN A 80 -17.57 -27.98 -2.92
CA ASN A 80 -18.29 -27.63 -1.69
C ASN A 80 -19.06 -26.31 -1.77
N VAL A 81 -19.01 -25.63 -2.91
CA VAL A 81 -19.60 -24.34 -3.12
C VAL A 81 -20.44 -24.30 -4.39
N LYS A 82 -21.40 -23.37 -4.43
CA LYS A 82 -22.25 -23.08 -5.57
C LYS A 82 -22.15 -21.62 -5.96
N GLU A 83 -22.60 -21.29 -7.16
CA GLU A 83 -22.72 -19.89 -7.61
C GLU A 83 -23.64 -19.13 -6.68
N GLY A 84 -23.20 -17.94 -6.26
CA GLY A 84 -23.87 -17.08 -5.28
C GLY A 84 -23.47 -17.35 -3.82
N ASP A 85 -22.75 -18.40 -3.50
CA ASP A 85 -22.30 -18.66 -2.13
C ASP A 85 -21.24 -17.62 -1.69
N ARG A 86 -21.35 -17.20 -0.45
CA ARG A 86 -20.32 -16.35 0.19
C ARG A 86 -19.22 -17.22 0.79
N VAL A 87 -17.98 -16.89 0.51
CA VAL A 87 -16.80 -17.64 0.97
C VAL A 87 -15.84 -16.71 1.73
N VAL A 88 -15.11 -17.31 2.68
CA VAL A 88 -14.07 -16.63 3.44
C VAL A 88 -12.70 -17.22 3.12
N VAL A 89 -11.65 -16.45 3.35
CA VAL A 89 -10.25 -16.88 3.16
C VAL A 89 -10.01 -18.23 3.85
N ASN A 90 -9.28 -19.13 3.18
CA ASN A 90 -9.00 -20.54 3.58
C ASN A 90 -10.19 -21.48 3.60
N GLN A 91 -11.40 -21.07 3.25
CA GLN A 91 -12.53 -21.98 3.08
C GLN A 91 -12.26 -22.97 1.95
N VAL A 92 -12.58 -24.26 2.20
CA VAL A 92 -12.41 -25.32 1.20
C VAL A 92 -13.48 -25.20 0.11
N LEU A 93 -13.06 -25.00 -1.13
CA LEU A 93 -13.90 -24.87 -2.31
C LEU A 93 -14.13 -26.22 -3.00
N ALA A 94 -13.05 -26.96 -3.21
CA ALA A 94 -13.10 -28.26 -3.91
C ALA A 94 -11.92 -29.14 -3.46
N ARG A 95 -11.99 -30.43 -3.80
CA ARG A 95 -10.94 -31.42 -3.57
C ARG A 95 -10.73 -32.26 -4.81
N ILE A 96 -9.48 -32.61 -5.08
CA ILE A 96 -9.11 -33.68 -6.01
C ILE A 96 -8.75 -34.94 -5.24
N ASP A 97 -8.63 -36.06 -5.94
CA ASP A 97 -8.16 -37.32 -5.38
C ASP A 97 -6.77 -37.14 -4.73
N ASP A 98 -6.65 -37.49 -3.47
CA ASP A 98 -5.47 -37.29 -2.63
C ASP A 98 -4.75 -38.56 -2.20
N GLU A 99 -5.23 -39.73 -2.66
CA GLU A 99 -4.68 -41.04 -2.23
C GLU A 99 -3.20 -41.18 -2.52
N GLN A 100 -2.78 -40.83 -3.75
CA GLN A 100 -1.36 -40.88 -4.15
C GLN A 100 -0.50 -39.88 -3.32
N SER A 101 -1.02 -38.70 -3.03
CA SER A 101 -0.31 -37.69 -2.24
C SER A 101 -0.16 -38.12 -0.78
N ARG A 102 -1.16 -38.77 -0.20
CA ARG A 102 -1.09 -39.34 1.16
C ARG A 102 -0.06 -40.45 1.26
N LEU A 103 -0.05 -41.39 0.29
CA LEU A 103 0.95 -42.45 0.22
C LEU A 103 2.36 -41.90 0.09
N GLN A 104 2.55 -40.88 -0.75
CA GLN A 104 3.84 -40.22 -0.91
C GLN A 104 4.30 -39.55 0.40
N LEU A 105 3.41 -38.89 1.12
CA LEU A 105 3.71 -38.27 2.42
C LEU A 105 4.09 -39.33 3.46
N GLN A 106 3.36 -40.43 3.51
CA GLN A 106 3.67 -41.58 4.41
C GLN A 106 5.08 -42.11 4.13
N ASN A 107 5.38 -42.42 2.87
CA ASN A 107 6.70 -42.92 2.47
C ASN A 107 7.83 -41.95 2.83
N SER A 108 7.60 -40.64 2.63
CA SER A 108 8.58 -39.60 2.99
C SER A 108 8.78 -39.53 4.50
N LYS A 109 7.74 -39.66 5.32
CA LYS A 109 7.85 -39.71 6.80
C LYS A 109 8.61 -40.95 7.29
N GLU A 110 8.38 -42.11 6.68
CA GLU A 110 9.14 -43.33 6.99
C GLU A 110 10.63 -43.19 6.64
N ALA A 111 10.92 -42.63 5.47
CA ALA A 111 12.32 -42.33 5.08
C ALA A 111 13.02 -41.35 6.02
N TYR A 112 12.28 -40.34 6.49
CA TYR A 112 12.81 -39.36 7.49
C TYR A 112 13.08 -40.03 8.84
N ALA A 113 12.17 -40.87 9.32
CA ALA A 113 12.37 -41.66 10.56
C ALA A 113 13.59 -42.60 10.47
N ASN A 114 13.79 -43.27 9.33
CA ASN A 114 14.95 -44.12 9.09
C ASN A 114 16.26 -43.30 9.08
N ALA A 115 16.27 -42.11 8.44
CA ALA A 115 17.42 -41.21 8.44
C ALA A 115 17.78 -40.72 9.86
N GLN A 116 16.78 -40.41 10.69
CA GLN A 116 16.98 -40.05 12.10
C GLN A 116 17.60 -41.22 12.92
N PHE A 117 17.13 -42.43 12.72
CA PHE A 117 17.68 -43.59 13.37
C PHE A 117 19.16 -43.84 12.99
N ASN A 118 19.49 -43.70 11.72
CA ASN A 118 20.89 -43.80 11.24
C ASN A 118 21.78 -42.71 11.83
N LEU A 119 21.30 -41.47 11.96
CA LEU A 119 22.00 -40.38 12.61
C LEU A 119 22.27 -40.69 14.09
N GLN A 120 21.26 -41.17 14.81
CA GLN A 120 21.42 -41.54 16.21
C GLN A 120 22.46 -42.66 16.38
N SER A 121 22.45 -43.67 15.50
CA SER A 121 23.45 -44.73 15.51
C SER A 121 24.86 -44.21 15.22
N ALA A 122 25.02 -43.27 14.27
CA ALA A 122 26.27 -42.65 13.97
C ALA A 122 26.81 -41.79 15.15
N GLN A 123 25.90 -41.06 15.83
CA GLN A 123 26.24 -40.28 17.03
C GLN A 123 26.74 -41.17 18.17
N SER A 124 26.03 -42.26 18.47
CA SER A 124 26.46 -43.22 19.50
C SER A 124 27.83 -43.85 19.18
N ASN A 125 28.08 -44.14 17.89
CA ASN A 125 29.43 -44.62 17.48
C ASN A 125 30.50 -43.54 17.66
N ALA A 126 30.21 -42.28 17.28
CA ALA A 126 31.15 -41.19 17.45
C ALA A 126 31.45 -40.87 18.94
N GLU A 127 30.48 -41.02 19.82
CA GLU A 127 30.68 -40.91 21.28
C GLU A 127 31.61 -42.03 21.80
N THR A 128 31.44 -43.24 21.28
CA THR A 128 32.31 -44.36 21.62
C THR A 128 33.74 -44.10 21.15
N GLU A 129 33.95 -43.72 19.92
CA GLU A 129 35.28 -43.40 19.37
C GLU A 129 35.92 -42.19 20.07
N LYS A 130 35.11 -41.20 20.46
CA LYS A 130 35.56 -40.06 21.27
C LYS A 130 36.11 -40.53 22.63
N ARG A 131 35.39 -41.40 23.33
CA ARG A 131 35.82 -41.95 24.61
C ARG A 131 37.16 -42.72 24.48
N LEU A 132 37.30 -43.54 23.42
CA LEU A 132 38.55 -44.25 23.14
C LEU A 132 39.73 -43.29 22.83
N TYR A 133 39.45 -42.20 22.13
CA TYR A 133 40.44 -41.14 21.90
C TYR A 133 40.84 -40.45 23.20
N ASP A 134 39.89 -40.05 24.05
CA ASP A 134 40.15 -39.41 25.34
C ASP A 134 40.95 -40.36 26.28
N GLU A 135 40.64 -41.66 26.28
CA GLU A 135 41.38 -42.69 27.02
C GLU A 135 42.85 -42.83 26.50
N ALA A 136 43.07 -42.81 25.18
CA ALA A 136 44.41 -42.87 24.59
C ALA A 136 45.25 -41.62 24.92
N VAL A 137 44.64 -40.44 24.89
CA VAL A 137 45.32 -39.19 25.31
C VAL A 137 45.69 -39.23 26.77
N ALA A 138 44.78 -39.66 27.65
CA ALA A 138 45.08 -39.78 29.08
C ALA A 138 46.19 -40.80 29.40
N ALA A 139 46.24 -41.92 28.68
CA ALA A 139 47.31 -42.91 28.80
C ALA A 139 48.69 -42.39 28.34
N ASP A 140 48.69 -41.59 27.24
CA ASP A 140 49.91 -40.98 26.73
C ASP A 140 50.45 -39.88 27.69
N GLU A 141 49.61 -39.08 28.25
CA GLU A 141 49.95 -38.11 29.29
C GLU A 141 50.44 -38.75 30.55
N ALA A 142 49.86 -39.88 30.99
CA ALA A 142 50.34 -40.65 32.13
C ALA A 142 51.69 -41.19 31.88
N ARG A 143 52.02 -41.75 30.69
CA ARG A 143 53.35 -42.25 30.28
C ARG A 143 54.39 -41.14 30.28
N LEU A 144 54.11 -40.00 29.74
CA LEU A 144 55.02 -38.83 29.77
C LEU A 144 55.29 -38.35 31.19
N ASN A 145 54.28 -38.34 32.06
CA ASN A 145 54.44 -37.98 33.46
C ASN A 145 55.32 -39.02 34.21
N GLU A 146 55.17 -40.32 33.95
CA GLU A 146 56.00 -41.40 34.53
C GLU A 146 57.52 -41.21 34.16
N LEU A 147 57.82 -40.99 32.85
CA LEU A 147 59.12 -40.71 32.36
C LEU A 147 59.73 -39.44 32.98
N ARG A 148 58.97 -38.42 33.20
CA ARG A 148 59.35 -37.17 33.89
C ARG A 148 59.75 -37.44 35.37
N VAL A 149 58.89 -38.21 36.06
CA VAL A 149 59.19 -38.59 37.48
C VAL A 149 60.43 -39.40 37.57
N GLU A 150 60.68 -40.37 36.67
CA GLU A 150 61.90 -41.15 36.62
C GLU A 150 63.16 -40.28 36.39
N GLN A 151 63.11 -39.31 35.43
CA GLN A 151 64.15 -38.34 35.19
C GLN A 151 64.46 -37.51 36.44
N LEU A 152 63.46 -37.02 37.13
CA LEU A 152 63.61 -36.23 38.36
C LEU A 152 64.21 -37.07 39.50
N SER A 153 63.78 -38.32 39.64
CA SER A 153 64.31 -39.25 40.62
C SER A 153 65.79 -39.62 40.36
N ALA A 154 66.12 -39.86 39.07
CA ALA A 154 67.54 -40.14 38.67
C ALA A 154 68.42 -38.92 38.90
N LYS A 155 67.85 -37.68 38.61
CA LYS A 155 68.59 -36.45 38.95
C LYS A 155 68.91 -36.35 40.43
N GLN A 156 67.94 -36.60 41.29
CA GLN A 156 68.12 -36.54 42.74
C GLN A 156 69.21 -37.55 43.20
N ARG A 157 69.12 -38.81 42.71
CA ARG A 157 70.17 -39.83 43.02
C ARG A 157 71.60 -39.38 42.58
N ARG A 158 71.69 -38.74 41.38
CA ARG A 158 72.96 -38.18 40.88
C ARG A 158 73.51 -37.09 41.79
N ASP A 159 72.63 -36.11 42.15
CA ASP A 159 73.01 -34.96 42.99
C ASP A 159 73.42 -35.39 44.40
N ASP A 160 72.72 -36.39 44.98
CA ASP A 160 73.09 -36.99 46.28
C ASP A 160 74.46 -37.75 46.22
N ALA A 161 74.69 -38.51 45.11
CA ALA A 161 75.97 -39.22 44.91
C ALA A 161 77.08 -38.23 44.65
N LEU A 162 76.90 -37.14 43.92
CA LEU A 162 77.83 -36.06 43.72
C LEU A 162 78.23 -35.43 45.05
N SER A 163 77.26 -35.02 45.85
CA SER A 163 77.52 -34.43 47.19
C SER A 163 78.33 -35.36 48.10
N THR A 164 78.06 -36.69 48.05
CA THR A 164 78.81 -37.71 48.79
C THR A 164 80.25 -37.82 48.28
N TYR A 165 80.47 -37.82 46.98
CA TYR A 165 81.76 -37.81 46.36
C TYR A 165 82.55 -36.56 46.75
N GLU A 166 82.00 -35.37 46.62
CA GLU A 166 82.66 -34.10 46.97
C GLU A 166 83.09 -34.08 48.46
N THR A 167 82.14 -34.47 49.33
CA THR A 167 82.47 -34.58 50.78
C THR A 167 83.60 -35.54 51.07
N ASN A 168 83.64 -36.73 50.45
CA ASN A 168 84.74 -37.70 50.62
C ASN A 168 86.03 -37.20 49.99
N LEU A 169 86.00 -36.48 48.89
CA LEU A 169 87.16 -35.89 48.24
C LEU A 169 87.83 -34.84 49.15
N GLU A 170 87.00 -33.97 49.77
CA GLU A 170 87.51 -32.95 50.73
C GLU A 170 88.10 -33.54 52.02
N THR A 171 87.40 -34.54 52.57
CA THR A 171 87.78 -35.09 53.89
C THR A 171 88.83 -36.14 53.88
N LEU A 172 88.85 -37.03 52.86
CA LEU A 172 89.72 -38.23 52.78
C LEU A 172 90.75 -38.15 51.66
N GLY A 173 90.69 -37.20 50.76
CA GLY A 173 91.54 -37.04 49.61
C GLY A 173 91.23 -38.00 48.46
N GLN A 174 91.81 -37.71 47.28
CA GLN A 174 91.44 -38.38 46.00
C GLN A 174 91.83 -39.88 45.99
N ASN A 175 92.89 -40.29 46.68
CA ASN A 175 93.41 -41.66 46.66
C ASN A 175 92.76 -42.59 47.70
N SER A 176 91.80 -42.13 48.50
CA SER A 176 91.09 -42.96 49.44
C SER A 176 90.18 -43.98 48.73
N PRO A 177 90.15 -45.26 49.15
CA PRO A 177 89.29 -46.27 48.58
C PRO A 177 87.79 -45.86 48.65
N THR A 178 87.41 -45.15 49.72
CA THR A 178 86.06 -44.63 49.93
C THR A 178 85.73 -43.54 48.93
N THR A 179 86.62 -42.62 48.60
CA THR A 179 86.48 -41.57 47.61
C THR A 179 86.37 -42.17 46.20
N GLN A 180 87.14 -43.19 45.89
CA GLN A 180 87.05 -43.88 44.59
C GLN A 180 85.70 -44.65 44.44
N ALA A 181 85.22 -45.30 45.50
CA ALA A 181 83.95 -45.96 45.50
C ALA A 181 82.79 -44.96 45.32
N SER A 182 82.83 -43.77 45.96
CA SER A 182 81.83 -42.73 45.75
C SER A 182 81.89 -42.11 44.36
N LEU A 183 83.04 -41.99 43.72
CA LEU A 183 83.17 -41.58 42.31
C LEU A 183 82.52 -42.58 41.36
N VAL A 184 82.73 -43.91 41.59
CA VAL A 184 82.05 -44.93 40.79
C VAL A 184 80.54 -44.85 40.95
N ALA A 185 80.07 -44.66 42.21
CA ALA A 185 78.58 -44.47 42.44
C ALA A 185 78.03 -43.23 41.78
N TYR A 186 78.73 -42.08 41.79
CA TYR A 186 78.38 -40.90 41.06
C TYR A 186 78.30 -41.12 39.53
N ASN A 187 79.36 -41.72 38.95
CA ASN A 187 79.37 -42.00 37.52
C ASN A 187 78.23 -42.92 37.09
N GLN A 188 77.88 -43.90 37.94
CA GLN A 188 76.68 -44.73 37.68
C GLN A 188 75.38 -43.95 37.77
N ALA A 189 75.21 -43.12 38.75
CA ALA A 189 73.99 -42.26 38.89
C ALA A 189 73.88 -41.20 37.78
N GLU A 190 75.02 -40.65 37.30
CA GLU A 190 75.06 -39.75 36.16
C GLU A 190 74.61 -40.44 34.87
N LEU A 191 75.08 -41.70 34.64
CA LEU A 191 74.63 -42.50 33.50
C LEU A 191 73.13 -42.79 33.56
N GLU A 192 72.60 -43.17 34.75
CA GLU A 192 71.12 -43.35 34.95
C GLU A 192 70.36 -42.10 34.65
N TYR A 193 70.78 -40.89 35.09
CA TYR A 193 70.16 -39.62 34.80
C TYR A 193 70.21 -39.30 33.30
N GLN A 194 71.29 -39.51 32.61
CA GLN A 194 71.43 -39.31 31.16
C GLN A 194 70.44 -40.21 30.39
N ILE A 195 70.34 -41.51 30.79
CA ILE A 195 69.39 -42.44 30.17
C ILE A 195 67.90 -41.94 30.38
N ALA A 196 67.54 -41.60 31.61
CA ALA A 196 66.21 -41.15 31.93
C ALA A 196 65.85 -39.81 31.21
N THR A 197 66.88 -38.91 31.12
CA THR A 197 66.70 -37.65 30.36
C THR A 197 66.46 -37.91 28.88
N THR A 198 67.29 -38.77 28.26
CA THR A 198 67.14 -39.12 26.84
C THR A 198 65.80 -39.78 26.58
N GLN A 199 65.28 -40.65 27.44
CA GLN A 199 63.99 -41.29 27.29
C GLN A 199 62.84 -40.29 27.35
N TYR A 200 62.92 -39.34 28.31
CA TYR A 200 61.90 -38.31 28.46
C TYR A 200 61.92 -37.34 27.27
N GLU A 201 63.08 -36.83 26.87
CA GLU A 201 63.26 -35.92 25.73
C GLU A 201 62.83 -36.59 24.42
N THR A 202 63.23 -37.86 24.18
CA THR A 202 62.74 -38.60 22.99
C THR A 202 61.25 -38.78 22.97
N ALA A 203 60.63 -39.01 24.13
CA ALA A 203 59.14 -39.10 24.21
C ALA A 203 58.48 -37.76 23.92
N LEU A 204 59.08 -36.63 24.36
CA LEU A 204 58.57 -35.28 24.01
C LEU A 204 58.75 -34.96 22.52
N GLU A 205 59.91 -35.29 21.94
CA GLU A 205 60.19 -35.04 20.51
C GLU A 205 59.28 -35.84 19.59
N ASN A 206 58.94 -37.09 19.95
CA ASN A 206 58.05 -37.93 19.17
C ASN A 206 56.59 -37.43 19.20
N GLY A 207 56.24 -36.52 20.14
CA GLY A 207 54.91 -35.99 20.29
C GLY A 207 53.88 -37.05 20.70
N GLU A 208 52.66 -36.99 20.12
CA GLU A 208 51.57 -37.93 20.41
C GLU A 208 51.94 -39.36 19.99
N SER A 209 51.55 -40.31 20.82
CA SER A 209 51.76 -41.73 20.51
C SER A 209 50.98 -42.18 19.31
N ASN A 210 51.40 -43.26 18.65
CA ASN A 210 50.67 -43.87 17.53
C ASN A 210 49.22 -44.25 17.92
N ASP A 211 49.00 -44.64 19.18
CA ASP A 211 47.67 -45.00 19.66
C ASP A 211 46.75 -43.80 19.69
N VAL A 212 47.23 -42.61 20.13
CA VAL A 212 46.49 -41.33 20.08
C VAL A 212 46.18 -40.94 18.64
N LEU A 213 47.16 -41.04 17.72
CA LEU A 213 46.95 -40.72 16.29
C LEU A 213 45.90 -41.62 15.64
N ILE A 214 45.93 -42.92 15.91
CA ILE A 214 44.95 -43.88 15.40
C ILE A 214 43.56 -43.60 15.98
N ALA A 215 43.47 -43.40 17.31
CA ALA A 215 42.19 -43.09 17.96
C ALA A 215 41.59 -41.79 17.45
N ARG A 216 42.41 -40.73 17.26
CA ARG A 216 41.95 -39.47 16.64
C ARG A 216 41.44 -39.67 15.24
N SER A 217 42.11 -40.46 14.41
CA SER A 217 41.67 -40.74 13.04
C SER A 217 40.32 -41.44 13.02
N ARG A 218 40.10 -42.41 13.93
CA ARG A 218 38.78 -43.11 14.06
C ARG A 218 37.67 -42.16 14.51
N TYR A 219 37.94 -41.31 15.52
CA TYR A 219 36.98 -40.31 15.98
C TYR A 219 36.61 -39.32 14.86
N ASN A 220 37.59 -38.80 14.11
CA ASN A 220 37.35 -37.91 12.99
C ASN A 220 36.50 -38.57 11.87
N ALA A 221 36.77 -39.85 11.58
CA ALA A 221 35.97 -40.62 10.62
C ALA A 221 34.53 -40.83 11.11
N ALA A 222 34.34 -41.14 12.39
CA ALA A 222 33.00 -41.24 13.00
C ALA A 222 32.27 -39.93 13.00
N GLN A 223 32.93 -38.79 13.31
CA GLN A 223 32.36 -37.45 13.23
C GLN A 223 31.96 -37.08 11.81
N SER A 224 32.75 -37.46 10.81
CA SER A 224 32.40 -37.24 9.39
C SER A 224 31.17 -38.05 8.99
N ASN A 225 31.04 -39.26 9.55
CA ASN A 225 29.82 -40.08 9.33
C ASN A 225 28.58 -39.46 9.98
N VAL A 226 28.68 -38.86 11.17
CA VAL A 226 27.58 -38.06 11.79
C VAL A 226 27.15 -36.93 10.86
N ASN A 227 28.10 -36.17 10.32
CA ASN A 227 27.80 -35.05 9.41
C ASN A 227 27.09 -35.52 8.12
N ALA A 228 27.51 -36.65 7.56
CA ALA A 228 26.86 -37.24 6.39
C ALA A 228 25.44 -37.70 6.69
N ASN A 229 25.19 -38.34 7.83
CA ASN A 229 23.81 -38.75 8.24
C ASN A 229 22.96 -37.54 8.60
N GLN A 230 23.50 -36.46 9.20
CA GLN A 230 22.79 -35.22 9.42
C GLN A 230 22.30 -34.59 8.10
N THR A 231 23.15 -34.63 7.07
CA THR A 231 22.78 -34.16 5.74
C THR A 231 21.64 -35.01 5.17
N GLN A 232 21.68 -36.33 5.35
CA GLN A 232 20.63 -37.23 4.91
C GLN A 232 19.27 -36.97 5.62
N VAL A 233 19.31 -36.66 6.93
CA VAL A 233 18.13 -36.23 7.70
C VAL A 233 17.53 -34.95 7.12
N ASN A 234 18.35 -33.96 6.77
CA ASN A 234 17.88 -32.70 6.18
C ASN A 234 17.23 -32.93 4.81
N ILE A 235 17.79 -33.80 3.96
CA ILE A 235 17.20 -34.18 2.67
C ILE A 235 15.85 -34.85 2.87
N ALA A 236 15.80 -35.84 3.76
CA ALA A 236 14.55 -36.58 4.04
C ALA A 236 13.47 -35.64 4.63
N ARG A 237 13.82 -34.69 5.50
CA ARG A 237 12.93 -33.67 6.01
C ARG A 237 12.33 -32.80 4.89
N ASN A 238 13.19 -32.34 3.96
CA ASN A 238 12.73 -31.55 2.81
C ASN A 238 11.74 -32.32 1.94
N ASN A 239 11.97 -33.64 1.77
CA ASN A 239 11.03 -34.51 1.04
C ASN A 239 9.67 -34.63 1.75
N VAL A 240 9.66 -34.69 3.10
CA VAL A 240 8.40 -34.64 3.87
C VAL A 240 7.66 -33.33 3.62
N THR A 241 8.35 -32.16 3.73
CA THR A 241 7.75 -30.87 3.48
C THR A 241 7.17 -30.77 2.05
N GLN A 242 7.91 -31.26 1.06
CA GLN A 242 7.41 -31.30 -0.33
C GLN A 242 6.17 -32.15 -0.48
N ALA A 243 6.13 -33.32 0.17
CA ALA A 243 4.96 -34.19 0.13
C ALA A 243 3.77 -33.62 0.89
N GLU A 244 3.98 -32.90 1.98
CA GLU A 244 2.94 -32.16 2.71
C GLU A 244 2.34 -31.06 1.82
N ASN A 245 3.16 -30.25 1.15
CA ASN A 245 2.69 -29.22 0.20
C ASN A 245 1.90 -29.87 -0.97
N ASN A 246 2.36 -31.00 -1.50
CA ASN A 246 1.66 -31.71 -2.55
C ASN A 246 0.28 -32.21 -2.09
N LEU A 247 0.18 -32.68 -0.86
CA LEU A 247 -1.10 -33.10 -0.27
C LEU A 247 -2.01 -31.87 -0.01
N GLU A 248 -1.47 -30.75 0.50
CA GLU A 248 -2.24 -29.53 0.69
C GLU A 248 -2.81 -29.01 -0.62
N ASN A 249 -2.02 -29.06 -1.71
CA ASN A 249 -2.43 -28.64 -3.05
C ASN A 249 -3.52 -29.52 -3.69
N THR A 250 -3.91 -30.65 -3.05
CA THR A 250 -5.09 -31.44 -3.46
C THR A 250 -6.39 -30.81 -2.94
N THR A 251 -6.31 -29.80 -2.06
CA THR A 251 -7.45 -29.07 -1.52
C THR A 251 -7.45 -27.66 -2.03
N LEU A 252 -8.44 -27.29 -2.85
CA LEU A 252 -8.60 -25.93 -3.34
C LEU A 252 -9.27 -25.06 -2.28
N ARG A 253 -8.63 -23.93 -1.93
CA ARG A 253 -9.13 -23.00 -0.92
C ARG A 253 -9.33 -21.60 -1.49
N ALA A 254 -10.25 -20.86 -0.90
CA ALA A 254 -10.46 -19.44 -1.22
C ALA A 254 -9.25 -18.61 -0.74
N SER A 255 -8.72 -17.79 -1.63
CA SER A 255 -7.62 -16.85 -1.32
C SER A 255 -8.11 -15.46 -0.89
N VAL A 256 -9.41 -15.16 -1.08
CA VAL A 256 -10.05 -13.90 -0.75
C VAL A 256 -11.42 -14.16 -0.11
N ASN A 257 -11.88 -13.19 0.70
CA ASN A 257 -13.28 -13.13 1.08
C ASN A 257 -14.10 -12.61 -0.10
N GLY A 258 -15.25 -13.23 -0.37
CA GLY A 258 -16.05 -12.80 -1.52
C GLY A 258 -17.22 -13.72 -1.81
N THR A 259 -17.79 -13.54 -2.98
CA THR A 259 -18.92 -14.33 -3.50
C THR A 259 -18.48 -15.13 -4.71
N VAL A 260 -18.89 -16.40 -4.76
CA VAL A 260 -18.65 -17.28 -5.92
C VAL A 260 -19.47 -16.77 -7.10
N VAL A 261 -18.80 -16.30 -8.14
CA VAL A 261 -19.44 -15.80 -9.36
C VAL A 261 -19.78 -16.94 -10.29
N ARG A 262 -18.89 -17.94 -10.38
CA ARG A 262 -19.08 -19.09 -11.27
C ARG A 262 -18.30 -20.31 -10.78
N VAL A 263 -18.90 -21.48 -10.92
CA VAL A 263 -18.26 -22.78 -10.76
C VAL A 263 -18.08 -23.36 -12.16
N VAL A 264 -16.81 -23.52 -12.58
CA VAL A 264 -16.44 -23.97 -13.92
C VAL A 264 -16.19 -25.45 -13.96
N GLY A 265 -15.54 -26.02 -12.92
CA GLY A 265 -15.23 -27.47 -12.83
C GLY A 265 -16.42 -28.32 -12.42
N ASN A 266 -16.35 -29.60 -12.77
CA ASN A 266 -17.37 -30.60 -12.40
C ASN A 266 -16.75 -31.75 -11.60
N VAL A 267 -17.54 -32.39 -10.75
CA VAL A 267 -17.13 -33.62 -10.06
C VAL A 267 -16.89 -34.70 -11.11
N ASN A 268 -15.85 -35.52 -10.91
CA ASN A 268 -15.29 -36.50 -11.83
C ASN A 268 -14.57 -35.93 -13.08
N GLU A 269 -14.38 -34.63 -13.15
CA GLU A 269 -13.57 -34.00 -14.19
C GLU A 269 -12.08 -34.00 -13.78
N LEU A 270 -11.18 -34.09 -14.77
CA LEU A 270 -9.75 -33.98 -14.54
C LEU A 270 -9.35 -32.50 -14.38
N ALA A 271 -9.00 -32.10 -13.16
CA ALA A 271 -8.38 -30.80 -12.92
C ALA A 271 -6.96 -30.78 -13.43
N THR A 272 -6.62 -29.69 -14.13
CA THR A 272 -5.25 -29.40 -14.61
C THR A 272 -4.77 -28.09 -14.03
N PRO A 273 -3.46 -27.92 -13.82
CA PRO A 273 -2.90 -26.66 -13.37
C PRO A 273 -3.34 -25.47 -14.25
N LEU A 274 -3.62 -24.32 -13.63
CA LEU A 274 -4.07 -23.09 -14.28
C LEU A 274 -5.50 -23.10 -14.85
N ALA A 275 -6.17 -24.26 -14.96
CA ALA A 275 -7.58 -24.29 -15.33
C ALA A 275 -8.45 -23.87 -14.13
N PRO A 276 -9.22 -22.78 -14.22
CA PRO A 276 -10.04 -22.31 -13.11
C PRO A 276 -11.17 -23.30 -12.81
N VAL A 277 -11.35 -23.62 -11.54
CA VAL A 277 -12.47 -24.45 -11.05
C VAL A 277 -13.57 -23.59 -10.44
N VAL A 278 -13.19 -22.54 -9.71
CA VAL A 278 -14.12 -21.62 -9.07
C VAL A 278 -13.65 -20.17 -9.31
N VAL A 279 -14.56 -19.29 -9.67
CA VAL A 279 -14.30 -17.87 -9.84
C VAL A 279 -14.98 -17.11 -8.69
N ILE A 280 -14.19 -16.31 -7.96
CA ILE A 280 -14.63 -15.56 -6.77
C ILE A 280 -14.45 -14.08 -7.05
N ALA A 281 -15.50 -13.29 -6.82
CA ALA A 281 -15.42 -11.84 -6.75
C ALA A 281 -15.20 -11.42 -5.30
N SER A 282 -14.21 -10.58 -5.04
CA SER A 282 -13.95 -10.08 -3.69
C SER A 282 -15.12 -9.24 -3.16
N ASP A 283 -15.29 -9.23 -1.85
CA ASP A 283 -16.26 -8.35 -1.16
C ASP A 283 -15.82 -6.87 -1.21
N ASP A 284 -14.52 -6.61 -1.45
CA ASP A 284 -14.01 -5.27 -1.66
C ASP A 284 -14.47 -4.75 -3.01
N LEU A 285 -15.16 -3.62 -2.99
CA LEU A 285 -15.76 -3.01 -4.16
C LEU A 285 -15.02 -1.74 -4.58
N LYS A 286 -15.07 -1.46 -5.88
CA LYS A 286 -14.66 -0.18 -6.44
C LYS A 286 -15.72 0.34 -7.40
N ALA A 287 -15.93 1.64 -7.42
CA ALA A 287 -16.65 2.31 -8.48
C ALA A 287 -15.68 2.71 -9.58
N ILE A 288 -16.05 2.44 -10.84
CA ILE A 288 -15.24 2.75 -12.01
C ILE A 288 -16.06 3.65 -12.93
N PHE A 289 -15.47 4.77 -13.38
CA PHE A 289 -16.10 5.66 -14.34
C PHE A 289 -15.07 6.31 -15.26
N GLY A 290 -15.51 6.76 -16.41
CA GLY A 290 -14.67 7.42 -17.41
C GLY A 290 -14.77 8.93 -17.32
N VAL A 291 -13.64 9.64 -17.39
CA VAL A 291 -13.56 11.09 -17.44
C VAL A 291 -12.89 11.55 -18.74
N PRO A 292 -13.48 12.50 -19.50
CA PRO A 292 -12.86 13.09 -20.68
C PRO A 292 -11.57 13.84 -20.34
N PHE A 293 -10.63 13.92 -21.30
CA PHE A 293 -9.33 14.56 -21.12
C PHE A 293 -9.40 16.00 -20.58
N GLN A 294 -10.40 16.76 -20.98
CA GLN A 294 -10.56 18.17 -20.57
C GLN A 294 -10.66 18.35 -19.04
N TRP A 295 -11.17 17.36 -18.30
CA TRP A 295 -11.32 17.40 -16.85
C TRP A 295 -10.18 16.74 -16.09
N LEU A 296 -9.35 15.96 -16.81
CA LEU A 296 -8.24 15.20 -16.20
C LEU A 296 -7.25 16.07 -15.42
N PRO A 297 -6.87 17.29 -15.90
CA PRO A 297 -5.94 18.15 -15.16
C PRO A 297 -6.47 18.64 -13.80
N SER A 298 -7.78 18.61 -13.59
CA SER A 298 -8.44 19.02 -12.33
C SER A 298 -8.63 17.86 -11.35
N LEU A 299 -8.19 16.64 -11.71
CA LEU A 299 -8.31 15.45 -10.87
C LEU A 299 -6.98 15.06 -10.25
N TYR A 300 -7.01 14.65 -8.98
CA TYR A 300 -5.85 14.16 -8.25
C TYR A 300 -6.20 13.01 -7.30
N LEU A 301 -5.20 12.23 -6.94
CA LEU A 301 -5.36 11.13 -5.98
C LEU A 301 -5.78 11.66 -4.60
N ASN A 302 -6.67 10.94 -3.93
CA ASN A 302 -7.30 11.31 -2.66
C ASN A 302 -8.24 12.53 -2.74
N GLN A 303 -8.60 12.98 -3.95
CA GLN A 303 -9.63 14.01 -4.11
C GLN A 303 -10.97 13.48 -3.59
N PRO A 304 -11.68 14.25 -2.73
CA PRO A 304 -13.00 13.86 -2.23
C PRO A 304 -14.03 13.88 -3.35
N ILE A 305 -14.88 12.87 -3.36
CA ILE A 305 -16.01 12.76 -4.28
C ILE A 305 -17.25 12.27 -3.53
N LYS A 306 -18.41 12.56 -4.07
CA LYS A 306 -19.68 12.02 -3.58
C LYS A 306 -20.19 10.94 -4.51
N VAL A 307 -20.55 9.80 -3.93
CA VAL A 307 -21.14 8.66 -4.64
C VAL A 307 -22.58 8.53 -4.18
N PHE A 308 -23.51 8.57 -5.12
CA PHE A 308 -24.97 8.54 -4.86
C PHE A 308 -25.57 7.26 -5.38
N ASN A 309 -26.37 6.59 -4.57
CA ASN A 309 -27.35 5.63 -5.04
C ASN A 309 -28.77 6.23 -4.83
N SER A 310 -29.80 5.48 -5.16
CA SER A 310 -31.19 5.95 -5.05
C SER A 310 -31.63 6.34 -3.62
N THR A 311 -30.89 5.94 -2.58
CA THR A 311 -31.27 6.09 -1.17
C THR A 311 -30.25 6.82 -0.31
N ASN A 312 -28.95 6.76 -0.67
CA ASN A 312 -27.86 7.25 0.18
C ASN A 312 -26.80 7.98 -0.66
N SER A 313 -26.11 8.92 -0.02
CA SER A 313 -24.84 9.46 -0.52
C SER A 313 -23.70 9.05 0.39
N ILE A 314 -22.57 8.72 -0.20
CA ILE A 314 -21.34 8.31 0.51
C ILE A 314 -20.21 9.20 0.04
N ASP A 315 -19.45 9.74 0.99
CA ASP A 315 -18.20 10.42 0.68
C ASP A 315 -17.10 9.38 0.47
N ALA A 316 -16.38 9.51 -0.62
CA ALA A 316 -15.29 8.62 -1.01
C ALA A 316 -14.15 9.45 -1.59
N VAL A 317 -13.04 8.79 -1.95
CA VAL A 317 -11.88 9.46 -2.54
C VAL A 317 -11.41 8.73 -3.80
N ILE A 318 -10.84 9.47 -4.74
CA ILE A 318 -10.21 8.91 -5.93
C ILE A 318 -8.99 8.10 -5.51
N THR A 319 -8.98 6.80 -5.82
CA THR A 319 -7.87 5.88 -5.48
C THR A 319 -6.98 5.55 -6.67
N SER A 320 -7.51 5.69 -7.89
CA SER A 320 -6.71 5.47 -9.09
C SER A 320 -7.16 6.36 -10.26
N ILE A 321 -6.20 6.79 -11.07
CA ILE A 321 -6.40 7.52 -12.32
C ILE A 321 -5.60 6.78 -13.39
N ALA A 322 -6.25 6.24 -14.42
CA ALA A 322 -5.58 5.54 -15.49
C ALA A 322 -4.70 6.49 -16.30
N PRO A 323 -3.43 6.13 -16.61
CA PRO A 323 -2.53 7.00 -17.35
C PRO A 323 -2.86 7.07 -18.86
N LEU A 324 -3.65 6.13 -19.36
CA LEU A 324 -4.05 6.05 -20.77
C LEU A 324 -5.58 5.99 -20.87
N PRO A 325 -6.16 6.59 -21.91
CA PRO A 325 -7.60 6.52 -22.14
C PRO A 325 -7.99 5.11 -22.64
N ASP A 326 -9.19 4.69 -22.28
CA ASP A 326 -9.83 3.54 -22.91
C ASP A 326 -10.02 3.78 -24.41
N GLN A 327 -9.69 2.80 -25.22
CA GLN A 327 -9.67 2.94 -26.70
C GLN A 327 -11.06 3.11 -27.30
N THR A 328 -12.08 2.61 -26.62
CA THR A 328 -13.48 2.64 -27.10
C THR A 328 -14.19 3.91 -26.70
N SER A 329 -14.17 4.23 -25.40
CA SER A 329 -14.84 5.40 -24.83
C SER A 329 -14.06 6.69 -24.97
N ARG A 330 -12.75 6.63 -25.18
CA ARG A 330 -11.78 7.75 -25.18
C ARG A 330 -11.79 8.55 -23.86
N THR A 331 -12.17 7.90 -22.79
CA THR A 331 -12.17 8.48 -21.44
C THR A 331 -11.08 7.83 -20.59
N TYR A 332 -10.58 8.56 -19.60
CA TYR A 332 -9.65 8.04 -18.60
C TYR A 332 -10.42 7.36 -17.48
N GLU A 333 -10.05 6.13 -17.18
CA GLU A 333 -10.69 5.37 -16.11
C GLU A 333 -10.25 5.91 -14.75
N ILE A 334 -11.23 6.23 -13.92
CA ILE A 334 -11.05 6.66 -12.53
C ILE A 334 -11.62 5.58 -11.63
N GLY A 335 -10.84 5.16 -10.64
CA GLY A 335 -11.26 4.19 -9.64
C GLY A 335 -11.44 4.84 -8.27
N VAL A 336 -12.47 4.37 -7.57
CA VAL A 336 -12.84 4.82 -6.23
C VAL A 336 -13.13 3.60 -5.39
N ASP A 337 -12.42 3.41 -4.29
CA ASP A 337 -12.66 2.30 -3.38
C ASP A 337 -13.93 2.57 -2.55
N LEU A 338 -14.78 1.55 -2.44
CA LEU A 338 -16.03 1.62 -1.71
C LEU A 338 -16.05 0.57 -0.60
N ALA A 339 -16.69 0.92 0.52
CA ALA A 339 -16.92 -0.05 1.59
C ALA A 339 -17.92 -1.14 1.12
N ALA A 340 -17.60 -2.39 1.38
CA ALA A 340 -18.26 -3.60 0.88
C ALA A 340 -19.79 -3.72 1.10
N GLN A 341 -20.38 -2.92 1.98
CA GLN A 341 -21.75 -3.16 2.48
C GLN A 341 -22.84 -2.30 1.82
N SER A 342 -22.48 -1.41 0.90
CA SER A 342 -23.41 -0.37 0.44
C SER A 342 -23.96 -0.55 -0.97
N PHE A 343 -23.35 -1.43 -1.78
CA PHE A 343 -23.66 -1.52 -3.21
C PHE A 343 -23.66 -2.97 -3.72
N ALA A 344 -24.49 -3.25 -4.72
CA ALA A 344 -24.46 -4.54 -5.42
C ALA A 344 -23.44 -4.52 -6.57
N ILE A 345 -22.69 -5.61 -6.73
CA ILE A 345 -21.77 -5.80 -7.88
C ILE A 345 -22.58 -5.67 -9.18
N GLY A 346 -22.05 -4.92 -10.16
CA GLY A 346 -22.68 -4.69 -11.45
C GLY A 346 -23.76 -3.61 -11.46
N SER A 347 -24.09 -2.99 -10.30
CA SER A 347 -24.98 -1.84 -10.25
C SER A 347 -24.28 -0.57 -10.74
N SER A 348 -25.09 0.42 -11.14
CA SER A 348 -24.61 1.76 -11.48
C SER A 348 -24.96 2.74 -10.37
N VAL A 349 -24.06 3.71 -10.15
CA VAL A 349 -24.19 4.79 -9.19
C VAL A 349 -23.86 6.12 -9.86
N SER A 350 -24.41 7.21 -9.36
CA SER A 350 -24.02 8.55 -9.79
C SER A 350 -22.87 9.04 -8.94
N ILE A 351 -21.92 9.72 -9.55
CA ILE A 351 -20.81 10.37 -8.87
C ILE A 351 -20.82 11.87 -9.13
N GLU A 352 -20.34 12.63 -8.17
CA GLU A 352 -20.14 14.07 -8.28
C GLU A 352 -18.75 14.42 -7.71
N ILE A 353 -17.97 15.13 -8.52
CA ILE A 353 -16.63 15.58 -8.20
C ILE A 353 -16.64 17.09 -8.24
N ALA A 354 -16.27 17.74 -7.14
CA ALA A 354 -15.94 19.16 -7.14
C ALA A 354 -14.62 19.37 -7.88
N LEU A 355 -14.61 20.18 -8.93
CA LEU A 355 -13.43 20.42 -9.77
C LEU A 355 -12.73 21.70 -9.36
N ASN A 356 -13.37 22.84 -9.64
CA ASN A 356 -12.78 24.16 -9.41
C ASN A 356 -13.83 25.07 -8.78
N GLU A 357 -13.37 25.98 -7.95
CA GLU A 357 -14.16 27.11 -7.48
C GLU A 357 -13.97 28.28 -8.45
N ILE A 358 -15.04 28.66 -9.15
CA ILE A 358 -15.02 29.75 -10.11
C ILE A 358 -15.62 30.96 -9.46
N SER A 359 -14.79 31.91 -9.03
CA SER A 359 -15.23 33.18 -8.49
C SER A 359 -15.59 34.18 -9.59
N GLY A 360 -16.58 35.04 -9.34
CA GLY A 360 -16.99 36.08 -10.26
C GLY A 360 -18.37 36.65 -9.93
N VAL A 361 -18.83 37.56 -10.79
CA VAL A 361 -20.18 38.09 -10.72
C VAL A 361 -21.13 37.18 -11.51
N TRP A 362 -22.09 36.58 -10.81
CA TRP A 362 -23.07 35.67 -11.40
C TRP A 362 -24.45 36.35 -11.40
N LEU A 363 -25.13 36.34 -12.55
CA LEU A 363 -26.45 36.92 -12.71
C LEU A 363 -27.40 35.89 -13.31
N PRO A 364 -28.70 35.87 -12.90
CA PRO A 364 -29.71 35.05 -13.56
C PRO A 364 -29.78 35.34 -15.06
N ILE A 365 -29.78 34.30 -15.91
CA ILE A 365 -29.83 34.47 -17.37
C ILE A 365 -31.04 35.33 -17.81
N THR A 366 -32.14 35.34 -17.02
CA THR A 366 -33.34 36.11 -17.26
C THR A 366 -33.14 37.61 -17.15
N SER A 367 -32.10 38.07 -16.47
CA SER A 367 -31.74 39.49 -16.31
C SER A 367 -30.98 40.06 -17.50
N ILE A 368 -30.45 39.17 -18.37
CA ILE A 368 -29.58 39.55 -19.48
C ILE A 368 -30.40 39.82 -20.72
N MET A 369 -30.24 41.00 -21.28
CA MET A 369 -30.89 41.44 -22.52
C MET A 369 -29.87 41.50 -23.64
N ASN A 370 -30.33 41.44 -24.90
CA ASN A 370 -29.44 41.49 -26.07
C ASN A 370 -30.09 42.37 -27.16
N ASP A 371 -29.35 43.34 -27.67
CA ASP A 371 -29.71 44.19 -28.81
C ASP A 371 -28.63 44.21 -29.92
N GLY A 372 -27.91 43.07 -30.02
CA GLY A 372 -26.70 42.92 -30.82
C GLY A 372 -25.46 42.74 -29.94
N GLN A 373 -25.53 43.19 -28.69
CA GLN A 373 -24.53 42.94 -27.63
C GLN A 373 -25.27 42.75 -26.29
N PRO A 374 -24.80 41.82 -25.43
CA PRO A 374 -25.42 41.57 -24.14
C PRO A 374 -25.30 42.79 -23.21
N TYR A 375 -26.39 43.05 -22.48
CA TYR A 375 -26.45 44.11 -21.48
C TYR A 375 -27.44 43.78 -20.36
N VAL A 376 -27.31 44.50 -19.25
CA VAL A 376 -28.25 44.49 -18.13
C VAL A 376 -28.69 45.92 -17.83
N TYR A 377 -29.75 46.04 -17.05
CA TYR A 377 -30.11 47.33 -16.46
C TYR A 377 -29.62 47.41 -15.03
N VAL A 378 -28.91 48.47 -14.70
CA VAL A 378 -28.52 48.88 -13.34
C VAL A 378 -29.37 50.01 -12.84
N VAL A 379 -29.59 50.08 -11.54
CA VAL A 379 -30.33 51.21 -10.93
C VAL A 379 -29.36 52.26 -10.52
N GLU A 380 -29.41 53.47 -11.14
CA GLU A 380 -28.64 54.64 -10.76
C GLU A 380 -29.66 55.81 -10.54
N ASP A 381 -29.63 56.45 -9.41
CA ASP A 381 -30.53 57.58 -9.03
C ASP A 381 -32.02 57.26 -9.26
N GLY A 382 -32.45 56.01 -8.97
CA GLY A 382 -33.86 55.61 -9.16
C GLY A 382 -34.27 55.37 -10.61
N ARG A 383 -33.33 55.32 -11.54
CA ARG A 383 -33.55 55.08 -12.97
C ARG A 383 -32.82 53.82 -13.46
N ALA A 384 -33.42 53.10 -14.42
CA ALA A 384 -32.81 51.97 -15.11
C ALA A 384 -31.80 52.47 -16.17
N ILE A 385 -30.51 52.23 -15.94
CA ILE A 385 -29.43 52.55 -16.87
C ILE A 385 -28.90 51.31 -17.53
N LYS A 386 -28.81 51.32 -18.86
CA LYS A 386 -28.26 50.22 -19.64
C LYS A 386 -26.76 50.13 -19.47
N ARG A 387 -26.29 48.94 -19.00
CA ARG A 387 -24.86 48.60 -18.81
C ARG A 387 -24.47 47.43 -19.72
N ARG A 388 -23.47 47.62 -20.58
CA ARG A 388 -22.90 46.54 -21.41
C ARG A 388 -22.08 45.59 -20.56
N ILE A 389 -22.23 44.29 -20.84
CA ILE A 389 -21.53 43.22 -20.14
C ILE A 389 -20.88 42.25 -21.14
N ALA A 390 -19.88 41.52 -20.72
CA ALA A 390 -19.34 40.38 -21.40
C ALA A 390 -19.78 39.09 -20.71
N LEU A 391 -20.22 38.09 -21.48
CA LEU A 391 -20.59 36.76 -20.96
C LEU A 391 -19.34 35.89 -20.97
N ILE A 392 -18.93 35.42 -19.78
CA ILE A 392 -17.67 34.63 -19.61
C ILE A 392 -17.94 33.14 -19.39
N GLY A 393 -19.05 32.79 -18.77
CA GLY A 393 -19.39 31.40 -18.49
C GLY A 393 -20.84 31.22 -18.10
N PHE A 394 -21.31 30.00 -18.16
CA PHE A 394 -22.70 29.63 -17.84
C PHE A 394 -22.71 28.54 -16.78
N ASN A 395 -23.62 28.63 -15.84
CA ASN A 395 -23.89 27.60 -14.86
C ASN A 395 -25.40 27.49 -14.65
N ASN A 396 -26.01 26.40 -15.17
CA ASN A 396 -27.44 26.13 -15.10
C ASN A 396 -28.32 27.36 -15.43
N THR A 397 -28.76 28.14 -14.42
CA THR A 397 -29.63 29.31 -14.52
C THR A 397 -28.87 30.63 -14.48
N ASP A 398 -27.59 30.60 -14.15
CA ASP A 398 -26.78 31.81 -13.93
C ASP A 398 -25.66 31.94 -14.97
N VAL A 399 -25.30 33.18 -15.24
CA VAL A 399 -24.25 33.51 -16.21
C VAL A 399 -23.17 34.34 -15.49
N ARG A 400 -21.93 33.94 -15.63
CA ARG A 400 -20.79 34.74 -15.16
C ARG A 400 -20.54 35.90 -16.14
N VAL A 401 -20.52 37.09 -15.61
CA VAL A 401 -20.43 38.32 -16.41
C VAL A 401 -19.26 39.18 -15.96
N GLU A 402 -18.70 39.94 -16.90
CA GLU A 402 -17.77 41.04 -16.66
C GLU A 402 -18.35 42.38 -17.14
N GLY A 403 -17.86 43.48 -16.56
CA GLY A 403 -18.31 44.83 -16.90
C GLY A 403 -19.22 45.46 -15.87
N LEU A 404 -19.37 44.84 -14.70
CA LEU A 404 -20.11 45.38 -13.56
C LEU A 404 -19.10 45.64 -12.39
N SER A 405 -19.40 46.69 -11.61
CA SER A 405 -18.64 46.98 -10.41
C SER A 405 -19.30 46.41 -9.17
N ALA A 406 -18.48 46.11 -8.13
CA ALA A 406 -19.04 45.65 -6.86
C ALA A 406 -20.01 46.68 -6.28
N ASN A 407 -21.10 46.20 -5.69
CA ASN A 407 -22.22 47.00 -5.13
C ASN A 407 -23.13 47.69 -6.17
N GLU A 408 -22.94 47.52 -7.47
CA GLU A 408 -23.97 47.93 -8.43
C GLU A 408 -25.26 47.17 -8.20
N VAL A 409 -26.39 47.82 -8.43
CA VAL A 409 -27.72 47.20 -8.25
C VAL A 409 -28.30 46.85 -9.62
N VAL A 410 -28.32 45.57 -9.96
CA VAL A 410 -28.78 45.04 -11.23
C VAL A 410 -30.28 44.66 -11.14
N ILE A 411 -31.04 45.03 -12.14
CA ILE A 411 -32.46 44.61 -12.26
C ILE A 411 -32.53 43.20 -12.80
N ILE A 412 -33.09 42.28 -12.00
CA ILE A 412 -33.20 40.86 -12.35
C ILE A 412 -34.59 40.46 -12.86
N ASN A 413 -35.64 41.23 -12.51
CA ASN A 413 -36.99 40.99 -12.97
C ASN A 413 -37.68 42.30 -13.38
N GLY A 414 -38.61 42.25 -14.34
CA GLY A 414 -39.23 43.43 -14.91
C GLY A 414 -38.49 44.06 -16.10
N VAL A 415 -37.35 43.51 -16.50
CA VAL A 415 -36.42 44.03 -17.52
C VAL A 415 -37.04 44.29 -18.89
N LYS A 416 -38.06 43.49 -19.31
CA LYS A 416 -38.68 43.59 -20.64
C LYS A 416 -39.49 44.87 -20.86
N SER A 417 -39.88 45.54 -19.79
CA SER A 417 -40.68 46.78 -19.81
C SER A 417 -39.85 48.05 -19.74
N LEU A 418 -38.49 47.90 -19.64
CA LEU A 418 -37.58 49.01 -19.40
C LEU A 418 -36.96 49.56 -20.68
N ARG A 419 -36.69 50.86 -20.66
CA ARG A 419 -35.75 51.55 -21.56
C ARG A 419 -34.75 52.28 -20.71
N SER A 420 -33.58 52.61 -21.26
CA SER A 420 -32.60 53.40 -20.53
C SER A 420 -33.20 54.77 -20.13
N GLY A 421 -33.08 55.12 -18.85
CA GLY A 421 -33.68 56.31 -18.26
C GLY A 421 -35.06 56.14 -17.62
N THR A 422 -35.70 54.95 -17.75
CA THR A 422 -37.03 54.68 -17.12
C THR A 422 -36.93 54.76 -15.61
N ALA A 423 -37.81 55.53 -14.95
CA ALA A 423 -37.92 55.55 -13.49
C ALA A 423 -38.37 54.21 -12.94
N VAL A 424 -37.69 53.70 -11.95
CA VAL A 424 -37.94 52.38 -11.37
C VAL A 424 -38.17 52.48 -9.86
N LYS A 425 -39.04 51.61 -9.37
CA LYS A 425 -39.27 51.41 -7.95
C LYS A 425 -38.86 49.97 -7.60
N VAL A 426 -37.86 49.85 -6.77
CA VAL A 426 -37.45 48.53 -6.26
C VAL A 426 -38.53 48.00 -5.32
N VAL A 427 -39.08 46.82 -5.63
CA VAL A 427 -40.23 46.25 -4.91
C VAL A 427 -39.82 45.18 -3.93
N ASN A 428 -38.74 44.42 -4.24
CA ASN A 428 -38.16 43.43 -3.32
C ASN A 428 -36.67 43.33 -3.57
N GLN A 429 -35.91 43.21 -2.48
CA GLN A 429 -34.61 42.57 -2.49
C GLN A 429 -34.80 41.12 -2.05
N PRO A 430 -34.40 40.11 -2.81
CA PRO A 430 -34.44 38.71 -2.38
C PRO A 430 -33.54 38.47 -1.14
#